data_855aa0fa38dfefec96e701d52623284b
#
_entry.id   855aa0fa38dfefec96e701d52623284b
#
_cell.length_a   1.000
_cell.length_b   1.000
_cell.length_c   1.000
_cell.angle_alpha   90.00
_cell.angle_beta   90.00
_cell.angle_gamma   90.00
#
_symmetry.space_group_name_H-M   'P 1'
#
loop_
_entity.id
_entity.type
_entity.pdbx_description
1 polymer ?
#
loop_
_entity_poly.entity_id
_entity_poly.type
_entity_poly.pdbx_seq_one_letter_code
_entity_poly.pdbx_strand_id
1 'polypeptide(L)'
;MGSRIDACITHRVKTQDVDHLVKPFTSRNESRLWQSEFWGKWIQGAIASYRYTKDPELLFIIQKAVTDLLKTQTDDGYIGNYSPDHQLEHWDIWGRKYTLLGLLAYYDISNDKQVLNAAIKMTDHLIKQLKDSGKSIVKTGNYRGMPSSSFLEPVMFLYNRTGEDRFLSFAKYIVQDWESAVVS
;
A
#
# COMPACT_ATOMS: atom_id res chain seq x y z
N MET A 1 -10.64 -26.62 -14.55
CA MET A 1 -10.39 -25.39 -13.74
C MET A 1 -9.11 -24.68 -14.16
N GLY A 2 -8.01 -25.39 -14.44
CA GLY A 2 -6.72 -24.83 -14.87
C GLY A 2 -6.80 -23.86 -16.06
N SER A 3 -7.44 -24.25 -17.16
CA SER A 3 -7.50 -23.44 -18.39
C SER A 3 -8.10 -22.02 -18.21
N ARG A 4 -9.05 -21.83 -17.27
CA ARG A 4 -9.63 -20.50 -16.98
C ARG A 4 -8.68 -19.63 -16.14
N ILE A 5 -7.96 -20.25 -15.21
CA ILE A 5 -6.93 -19.57 -14.42
C ILE A 5 -5.80 -19.15 -15.35
N ASP A 6 -5.31 -20.05 -16.20
CA ASP A 6 -4.25 -19.77 -17.15
C ASP A 6 -4.63 -18.65 -18.12
N ALA A 7 -5.87 -18.65 -18.65
CA ALA A 7 -6.40 -17.59 -19.49
C ALA A 7 -6.44 -16.23 -18.73
N CYS A 8 -6.86 -16.22 -17.47
CA CYS A 8 -6.88 -15.01 -16.66
C CYS A 8 -5.47 -14.46 -16.46
N ILE A 9 -4.51 -15.32 -16.13
CA ILE A 9 -3.11 -14.92 -15.93
C ILE A 9 -2.54 -14.36 -17.23
N THR A 10 -2.72 -15.07 -18.35
CA THR A 10 -2.14 -14.67 -19.64
C THR A 10 -2.75 -13.37 -20.19
N HIS A 11 -4.09 -13.23 -20.10
CA HIS A 11 -4.80 -12.14 -20.80
C HIS A 11 -5.21 -10.98 -19.90
N ARG A 12 -4.97 -11.06 -18.57
CA ARG A 12 -5.32 -9.99 -17.63
C ARG A 12 -4.14 -9.58 -16.77
N VAL A 13 -3.49 -10.54 -16.10
CA VAL A 13 -2.44 -10.23 -15.14
C VAL A 13 -1.15 -9.83 -15.85
N LYS A 14 -0.70 -10.61 -16.84
CA LYS A 14 0.56 -10.37 -17.58
C LYS A 14 0.46 -9.22 -18.57
N THR A 15 -0.74 -8.92 -19.08
CA THR A 15 -0.95 -7.83 -20.04
C THR A 15 -1.22 -6.46 -19.39
N GLN A 16 -1.18 -6.39 -18.06
CA GLN A 16 -1.36 -5.12 -17.35
C GLN A 16 -0.23 -4.14 -17.70
N ASP A 17 -0.59 -2.95 -18.10
CA ASP A 17 0.34 -1.84 -18.26
C ASP A 17 0.83 -1.37 -16.88
N VAL A 18 2.02 -1.83 -16.50
CA VAL A 18 2.64 -1.52 -15.21
C VAL A 18 3.04 -0.05 -15.12
N ASP A 19 3.49 0.54 -16.22
CA ASP A 19 3.89 1.95 -16.25
C ASP A 19 2.68 2.85 -15.97
N HIS A 20 1.51 2.47 -16.50
CA HIS A 20 0.25 3.15 -16.20
C HIS A 20 -0.14 3.05 -14.72
N LEU A 21 0.11 1.91 -14.07
CA LEU A 21 -0.16 1.73 -12.63
C LEU A 21 0.79 2.57 -11.75
N VAL A 22 2.03 2.77 -12.17
CA VAL A 22 3.03 3.54 -11.40
C VAL A 22 2.91 5.05 -11.66
N LYS A 23 2.42 5.46 -12.83
CA LYS A 23 2.32 6.86 -13.24
C LYS A 23 1.68 7.79 -12.19
N PRO A 24 0.57 7.44 -11.50
CA PRO A 24 -0.01 8.28 -10.45
C PRO A 24 0.95 8.61 -9.31
N PHE A 25 1.80 7.66 -8.91
CA PHE A 25 2.81 7.84 -7.86
C PHE A 25 3.95 8.77 -8.29
N THR A 26 4.28 8.79 -9.58
CA THR A 26 5.27 9.70 -10.15
C THR A 26 4.71 11.11 -10.30
N SER A 27 3.48 11.23 -10.81
CA SER A 27 2.83 12.52 -11.04
C SER A 27 2.49 13.26 -9.75
N ARG A 28 2.04 12.53 -8.74
CA ARG A 28 1.77 13.01 -7.36
C ARG A 28 1.00 14.33 -7.31
N ASN A 29 -0.02 14.43 -8.15
CA ASN A 29 -0.85 15.63 -8.32
C ASN A 29 -2.32 15.38 -7.99
N GLU A 30 -2.63 14.26 -7.33
CA GLU A 30 -3.99 13.90 -6.95
C GLU A 30 -4.42 14.66 -5.69
N SER A 31 -5.72 14.91 -5.59
CA SER A 31 -6.32 15.57 -4.44
C SER A 31 -7.63 14.90 -3.98
N ARG A 32 -8.16 13.94 -4.77
CA ARG A 32 -9.51 13.43 -4.51
C ARG A 32 -9.74 11.96 -4.83
N LEU A 33 -9.06 11.41 -5.85
CA LEU A 33 -9.34 10.08 -6.38
C LEU A 33 -8.40 9.01 -5.81
N TRP A 34 -8.64 7.75 -6.17
CA TRP A 34 -8.07 6.56 -5.52
C TRP A 34 -7.12 5.73 -6.40
N GLN A 35 -6.50 6.34 -7.43
CA GLN A 35 -5.73 5.60 -8.44
C GLN A 35 -4.58 4.76 -7.88
N SER A 36 -3.98 5.16 -6.76
CA SER A 36 -2.88 4.40 -6.15
C SER A 36 -3.28 3.01 -5.65
N GLU A 37 -4.57 2.77 -5.38
CA GLU A 37 -5.04 1.44 -4.96
C GLU A 37 -4.88 0.38 -6.06
N PHE A 38 -4.92 0.79 -7.33
CA PHE A 38 -4.89 -0.16 -8.45
C PHE A 38 -3.56 -0.90 -8.53
N TRP A 39 -2.44 -0.22 -8.29
CA TRP A 39 -1.15 -0.88 -8.20
C TRP A 39 -1.14 -1.95 -7.11
N GLY A 40 -1.57 -1.59 -5.91
CA GLY A 40 -1.56 -2.49 -4.75
C GLY A 40 -2.51 -3.69 -4.91
N LYS A 41 -3.66 -3.50 -5.54
CA LYS A 41 -4.61 -4.59 -5.84
C LYS A 41 -4.06 -5.52 -6.92
N TRP A 42 -3.53 -4.96 -7.99
CA TRP A 42 -2.97 -5.76 -9.08
C TRP A 42 -1.76 -6.57 -8.62
N ILE A 43 -0.80 -5.97 -7.89
CA ILE A 43 0.42 -6.66 -7.48
C ILE A 43 0.14 -7.87 -6.58
N GLN A 44 -0.86 -7.77 -5.68
CA GLN A 44 -1.27 -8.90 -4.85
C GLN A 44 -1.81 -10.06 -5.70
N GLY A 45 -2.67 -9.77 -6.69
CA GLY A 45 -3.17 -10.75 -7.65
C GLY A 45 -2.07 -11.36 -8.51
N ALA A 46 -1.11 -10.55 -8.97
CA ALA A 46 0.05 -11.00 -9.73
C ALA A 46 0.95 -11.94 -8.91
N ILE A 47 1.22 -11.60 -7.64
CA ILE A 47 2.01 -12.44 -6.73
C ILE A 47 1.28 -13.76 -6.42
N ALA A 48 -0.03 -13.74 -6.19
CA ALA A 48 -0.82 -14.95 -6.01
C ALA A 48 -0.74 -15.85 -7.25
N SER A 49 -0.85 -15.26 -8.45
CA SER A 49 -0.70 -15.96 -9.73
C SER A 49 0.71 -16.54 -9.90
N TYR A 50 1.76 -15.79 -9.53
CA TYR A 50 3.12 -16.28 -9.56
C TYR A 50 3.35 -17.45 -8.56
N ARG A 51 2.80 -17.34 -7.36
CA ARG A 51 2.89 -18.44 -6.38
C ARG A 51 2.30 -19.75 -6.91
N TYR A 52 1.24 -19.65 -7.72
CA TYR A 52 0.59 -20.80 -8.35
C TYR A 52 1.37 -21.33 -9.56
N THR A 53 1.80 -20.46 -10.47
CA THR A 53 2.40 -20.87 -11.76
C THR A 53 3.90 -21.04 -11.73
N LYS A 54 4.60 -20.29 -10.89
CA LYS A 54 6.07 -20.11 -10.90
C LYS A 54 6.59 -19.57 -12.24
N ASP A 55 5.76 -18.85 -12.98
CA ASP A 55 6.07 -18.28 -14.29
C ASP A 55 7.17 -17.20 -14.17
N PRO A 56 8.36 -17.40 -14.78
CA PRO A 56 9.47 -16.45 -14.67
C PRO A 56 9.19 -15.11 -15.38
N GLU A 57 8.39 -15.10 -16.42
CA GLU A 57 7.99 -13.87 -17.11
C GLU A 57 7.09 -13.01 -16.21
N LEU A 58 6.12 -13.65 -15.52
CA LEU A 58 5.29 -12.96 -14.54
C LEU A 58 6.13 -12.41 -13.37
N LEU A 59 7.12 -13.16 -12.91
CA LEU A 59 8.04 -12.70 -11.88
C LEU A 59 8.80 -11.44 -12.33
N PHE A 60 9.28 -11.42 -13.56
CA PHE A 60 9.98 -10.25 -14.13
C PHE A 60 9.06 -9.01 -14.17
N ILE A 61 7.80 -9.17 -14.58
CA ILE A 61 6.80 -8.08 -14.59
C ILE A 61 6.55 -7.56 -13.16
N ILE A 62 6.42 -8.46 -12.17
CA ILE A 62 6.25 -8.11 -10.75
C ILE A 62 7.48 -7.33 -10.26
N GLN A 63 8.69 -7.80 -10.54
CA GLN A 63 9.93 -7.14 -10.14
C GLN A 63 10.05 -5.74 -10.71
N LYS A 64 9.72 -5.57 -12.00
CA LYS A 64 9.67 -4.25 -12.65
C LYS A 64 8.68 -3.32 -11.93
N ALA A 65 7.47 -3.80 -11.68
CA ALA A 65 6.43 -3.01 -11.01
C ALA A 65 6.84 -2.52 -9.62
N VAL A 66 7.50 -3.37 -8.85
CA VAL A 66 8.00 -3.01 -7.50
C VAL A 66 9.17 -2.05 -7.61
N THR A 67 10.15 -2.34 -8.46
CA THR A 67 11.33 -1.47 -8.66
C THR A 67 10.93 -0.06 -9.08
N ASP A 68 9.98 0.06 -10.00
CA ASP A 68 9.53 1.36 -10.49
C ASP A 68 8.70 2.12 -9.44
N LEU A 69 7.90 1.40 -8.63
CA LEU A 69 7.22 2.04 -7.50
C LEU A 69 8.23 2.57 -6.46
N LEU A 70 9.25 1.80 -6.10
CA LEU A 70 10.24 2.21 -5.10
C LEU A 70 10.98 3.50 -5.51
N LYS A 71 11.22 3.72 -6.79
CA LYS A 71 11.81 4.97 -7.32
C LYS A 71 10.94 6.20 -7.04
N THR A 72 9.66 6.01 -6.77
CA THR A 72 8.74 7.11 -6.45
C THR A 72 8.73 7.50 -4.98
N GLN A 73 9.40 6.75 -4.10
CA GLN A 73 9.46 7.09 -2.68
C GLN A 73 10.19 8.42 -2.48
N THR A 74 9.57 9.33 -1.72
CA THR A 74 10.20 10.60 -1.35
C THR A 74 11.25 10.41 -0.26
N ASP A 75 12.12 11.39 -0.06
CA ASP A 75 13.17 11.34 0.96
C ASP A 75 12.61 11.17 2.36
N ASP A 76 11.44 11.77 2.65
CA ASP A 76 10.72 11.64 3.91
C ASP A 76 9.92 10.34 4.05
N GLY A 77 9.87 9.51 2.99
CA GLY A 77 9.32 8.16 3.00
C GLY A 77 7.96 7.99 2.35
N TYR A 78 7.29 9.04 1.89
CA TYR A 78 5.97 8.91 1.27
C TYR A 78 5.99 8.09 -0.02
N ILE A 79 5.05 7.14 -0.15
CA ILE A 79 4.69 6.47 -1.40
C ILE A 79 3.17 6.60 -1.56
N GLY A 80 2.74 7.42 -2.49
CA GLY A 80 1.34 7.67 -2.79
C GLY A 80 1.20 8.62 -3.98
N ASN A 81 -0.02 8.92 -4.36
CA ASN A 81 -0.34 9.74 -5.53
C ASN A 81 -0.86 11.15 -5.21
N TYR A 82 -1.06 11.46 -3.92
CA TYR A 82 -1.57 12.76 -3.49
C TYR A 82 -0.48 13.82 -3.46
N SER A 83 -0.84 15.03 -3.87
CA SER A 83 0.03 16.19 -3.70
C SER A 83 0.24 16.51 -2.21
N PRO A 84 1.37 17.12 -1.82
CA PRO A 84 1.68 17.36 -0.39
C PRO A 84 0.56 18.04 0.39
N ASP A 85 -0.12 19.01 -0.23
CA ASP A 85 -1.17 19.81 0.40
C ASP A 85 -2.48 19.02 0.66
N HIS A 86 -2.65 17.88 -0.02
CA HIS A 86 -3.86 17.05 0.04
C HIS A 86 -3.64 15.67 0.69
N GLN A 87 -2.46 15.42 1.22
CA GLN A 87 -2.21 14.19 1.96
C GLN A 87 -3.09 14.14 3.23
N LEU A 88 -3.43 12.93 3.65
CA LEU A 88 -4.41 12.61 4.70
C LEU A 88 -5.87 12.91 4.32
N GLU A 89 -6.15 13.37 3.12
CA GLU A 89 -7.51 13.62 2.64
C GLU A 89 -8.03 12.46 1.79
N HIS A 90 -9.35 12.39 1.65
CA HIS A 90 -10.08 11.48 0.76
C HIS A 90 -9.58 10.03 0.78
N TRP A 91 -8.83 9.60 -0.22
CA TRP A 91 -8.39 8.23 -0.41
C TRP A 91 -6.86 8.04 -0.25
N ASP A 92 -6.14 9.04 0.24
CA ASP A 92 -4.69 8.99 0.36
C ASP A 92 -4.23 7.80 1.22
N ILE A 93 -4.72 7.68 2.46
CA ILE A 93 -4.34 6.58 3.36
C ILE A 93 -4.83 5.23 2.82
N TRP A 94 -6.00 5.19 2.19
CA TRP A 94 -6.49 4.00 1.50
C TRP A 94 -5.53 3.52 0.40
N GLY A 95 -5.02 4.44 -0.40
CA GLY A 95 -3.99 4.12 -1.39
C GLY A 95 -2.71 3.57 -0.76
N ARG A 96 -2.22 4.23 0.29
CA ARG A 96 -1.05 3.75 1.06
C ARG A 96 -1.30 2.36 1.68
N LYS A 97 -2.52 2.05 2.13
CA LYS A 97 -2.89 0.71 2.60
C LYS A 97 -2.58 -0.36 1.55
N TYR A 98 -3.10 -0.18 0.34
CA TYR A 98 -2.90 -1.15 -0.73
C TYR A 98 -1.44 -1.21 -1.19
N THR A 99 -0.75 -0.07 -1.19
CA THR A 99 0.69 -0.02 -1.45
C THR A 99 1.46 -0.86 -0.43
N LEU A 100 1.17 -0.70 0.86
CA LEU A 100 1.83 -1.49 1.91
C LEU A 100 1.54 -2.99 1.79
N LEU A 101 0.28 -3.37 1.54
CA LEU A 101 -0.09 -4.76 1.29
C LEU A 101 0.70 -5.36 0.13
N GLY A 102 0.84 -4.62 -0.97
CA GLY A 102 1.59 -5.05 -2.15
C GLY A 102 3.09 -5.21 -1.89
N LEU A 103 3.70 -4.24 -1.20
CA LEU A 103 5.12 -4.31 -0.83
C LEU A 103 5.41 -5.49 0.09
N LEU A 104 4.57 -5.72 1.11
CA LEU A 104 4.73 -6.84 2.03
C LEU A 104 4.52 -8.19 1.35
N ALA A 105 3.53 -8.30 0.44
CA ALA A 105 3.33 -9.51 -0.36
C ALA A 105 4.53 -9.84 -1.25
N TYR A 106 5.17 -8.80 -1.83
CA TYR A 106 6.41 -8.99 -2.61
C TYR A 106 7.59 -9.36 -1.72
N TYR A 107 7.73 -8.71 -0.55
CA TYR A 107 8.77 -9.07 0.41
C TYR A 107 8.69 -10.56 0.79
N ASP A 108 7.49 -11.11 0.95
CA ASP A 108 7.30 -12.54 1.32
C ASP A 108 7.79 -13.54 0.26
N ILE A 109 7.95 -13.12 -0.99
CA ILE A 109 8.47 -13.98 -2.06
C ILE A 109 9.92 -13.67 -2.43
N SER A 110 10.41 -12.48 -2.13
CA SER A 110 11.74 -12.00 -2.53
C SER A 110 12.76 -11.96 -1.39
N ASN A 111 12.31 -11.78 -0.15
CA ASN A 111 13.13 -11.42 1.01
C ASN A 111 13.96 -10.13 0.80
N ASP A 112 13.56 -9.27 -0.13
CA ASP A 112 14.27 -8.04 -0.47
C ASP A 112 14.17 -7.01 0.66
N LYS A 113 15.29 -6.75 1.33
CA LYS A 113 15.37 -5.80 2.44
C LYS A 113 15.11 -4.35 2.02
N GLN A 114 15.37 -3.99 0.78
CA GLN A 114 15.07 -2.63 0.29
C GLN A 114 13.56 -2.40 0.26
N VAL A 115 12.79 -3.40 -0.15
CA VAL A 115 11.32 -3.35 -0.16
C VAL A 115 10.77 -3.23 1.27
N LEU A 116 11.29 -4.03 2.20
CA LEU A 116 10.88 -3.95 3.61
C LEU A 116 11.21 -2.58 4.21
N ASN A 117 12.40 -2.05 3.94
CA ASN A 117 12.80 -0.71 4.40
C ASN A 117 11.92 0.39 3.81
N ALA A 118 11.52 0.28 2.55
CA ALA A 118 10.60 1.23 1.93
C ALA A 118 9.20 1.18 2.59
N ALA A 119 8.69 -0.02 2.88
CA ALA A 119 7.44 -0.22 3.61
C ALA A 119 7.49 0.38 5.03
N ILE A 120 8.61 0.19 5.74
CA ILE A 120 8.87 0.79 7.06
C ILE A 120 8.84 2.32 6.95
N LYS A 121 9.63 2.91 6.07
CA LYS A 121 9.70 4.37 5.88
C LYS A 121 8.33 4.97 5.54
N MET A 122 7.57 4.33 4.66
CA MET A 122 6.23 4.80 4.28
C MET A 122 5.27 4.79 5.49
N THR A 123 5.35 3.77 6.33
CA THR A 123 4.51 3.65 7.53
C THR A 123 4.93 4.68 8.60
N ASP A 124 6.23 4.84 8.83
CA ASP A 124 6.77 5.86 9.75
C ASP A 124 6.40 7.28 9.31
N HIS A 125 6.42 7.55 8.00
CA HIS A 125 5.94 8.82 7.44
C HIS A 125 4.47 9.07 7.81
N LEU A 126 3.58 8.07 7.65
CA LEU A 126 2.16 8.22 8.00
C LEU A 126 1.97 8.47 9.50
N ILE A 127 2.66 7.72 10.35
CA ILE A 127 2.61 7.88 11.82
C ILE A 127 3.03 9.30 12.21
N LYS A 128 4.16 9.76 11.67
CA LYS A 128 4.68 11.11 11.90
C LYS A 128 3.71 12.17 11.42
N GLN A 129 3.16 12.03 10.22
CA GLN A 129 2.26 13.00 9.61
C GLN A 129 0.95 13.16 10.40
N LEU A 130 0.35 12.05 10.88
CA LEU A 130 -0.82 12.10 11.76
C LEU A 130 -0.50 12.83 13.07
N LYS A 131 0.65 12.51 13.67
CA LYS A 131 1.09 13.15 14.91
C LYS A 131 1.32 14.67 14.72
N ASP A 132 2.03 15.05 13.68
CA ASP A 132 2.39 16.46 13.42
C ASP A 132 1.16 17.32 13.06
N SER A 133 0.20 16.73 12.33
CA SER A 133 -1.05 17.40 11.97
C SER A 133 -2.05 17.51 13.11
N GLY A 134 -1.89 16.73 14.17
CA GLY A 134 -2.87 16.61 15.27
C GLY A 134 -4.21 15.97 14.81
N LYS A 135 -4.27 15.42 13.59
CA LYS A 135 -5.47 14.78 13.07
C LYS A 135 -5.58 13.34 13.59
N SER A 136 -6.74 13.00 14.08
CA SER A 136 -7.13 11.62 14.36
C SER A 136 -7.37 10.87 13.06
N ILE A 137 -6.98 9.58 12.96
CA ILE A 137 -7.11 8.80 11.72
C ILE A 137 -8.56 8.68 11.29
N VAL A 138 -9.52 8.59 12.22
CA VAL A 138 -10.96 8.54 11.93
C VAL A 138 -11.52 9.86 11.40
N LYS A 139 -10.76 10.96 11.50
CA LYS A 139 -11.08 12.27 10.93
C LYS A 139 -10.36 12.54 9.61
N THR A 140 -9.60 11.55 9.11
CA THR A 140 -8.95 11.63 7.81
C THR A 140 -9.76 10.89 6.75
N GLY A 141 -9.66 11.35 5.50
CA GLY A 141 -10.28 10.68 4.36
C GLY A 141 -11.81 10.71 4.37
N ASN A 142 -12.39 9.77 3.63
CA ASN A 142 -13.84 9.67 3.44
C ASN A 142 -14.51 8.80 4.53
N TYR A 143 -15.86 8.86 4.60
CA TYR A 143 -16.69 7.97 5.42
C TYR A 143 -16.24 7.86 6.88
N ARG A 144 -16.02 8.99 7.52
CA ARG A 144 -15.54 9.05 8.93
C ARG A 144 -14.26 8.25 9.15
N GLY A 145 -13.31 8.33 8.22
CA GLY A 145 -12.02 7.67 8.31
C GLY A 145 -12.05 6.14 8.18
N MET A 146 -13.17 5.54 7.77
CA MET A 146 -13.26 4.08 7.61
C MET A 146 -12.20 3.54 6.63
N PRO A 147 -12.02 4.11 5.42
CA PRO A 147 -10.94 3.68 4.53
C PRO A 147 -9.55 3.89 5.13
N SER A 148 -9.34 5.01 5.83
CA SER A 148 -8.05 5.32 6.47
C SER A 148 -7.73 4.34 7.59
N SER A 149 -8.70 4.06 8.46
CA SER A 149 -8.52 3.12 9.59
C SER A 149 -8.29 1.69 9.14
N SER A 150 -8.67 1.32 7.91
CA SER A 150 -8.34 0.02 7.35
C SER A 150 -6.84 -0.22 7.14
N PHE A 151 -5.99 0.80 7.35
CA PHE A 151 -4.54 0.67 7.45
C PHE A 151 -4.12 -0.23 8.63
N LEU A 152 -5.02 -0.49 9.58
CA LEU A 152 -4.83 -1.45 10.67
C LEU A 152 -4.35 -2.82 10.16
N GLU A 153 -4.93 -3.32 9.07
CA GLU A 153 -4.57 -4.62 8.52
C GLU A 153 -3.07 -4.69 8.08
N PRO A 154 -2.59 -3.85 7.16
CA PRO A 154 -1.20 -3.96 6.73
C PRO A 154 -0.17 -3.53 7.79
N VAL A 155 -0.50 -2.64 8.72
CA VAL A 155 0.44 -2.32 9.80
C VAL A 155 0.66 -3.52 10.74
N MET A 156 -0.36 -4.34 10.98
CA MET A 156 -0.20 -5.59 11.72
C MET A 156 0.65 -6.61 10.95
N PHE A 157 0.50 -6.65 9.61
CA PHE A 157 1.38 -7.49 8.78
C PHE A 157 2.84 -7.00 8.79
N LEU A 158 3.05 -5.68 8.85
CA LEU A 158 4.38 -5.11 9.00
C LEU A 158 4.97 -5.43 10.37
N TYR A 159 4.20 -5.27 11.44
CA TYR A 159 4.62 -5.67 12.80
C TYR A 159 5.06 -7.13 12.86
N ASN A 160 4.29 -8.06 12.30
CA ASN A 160 4.62 -9.47 12.28
C ASN A 160 5.95 -9.81 11.55
N ARG A 161 6.42 -8.93 10.65
CA ARG A 161 7.67 -9.11 9.90
C ARG A 161 8.86 -8.42 10.53
N THR A 162 8.61 -7.38 11.31
CA THR A 162 9.67 -6.53 11.88
C THR A 162 9.85 -6.73 13.39
N GLY A 163 8.78 -7.07 14.10
CA GLY A 163 8.75 -7.11 15.57
C GLY A 163 8.85 -5.74 16.24
N GLU A 164 8.71 -4.64 15.47
CA GLU A 164 8.95 -3.29 15.98
C GLU A 164 7.70 -2.72 16.68
N ASP A 165 7.80 -2.50 17.99
CA ASP A 165 6.69 -2.11 18.87
C ASP A 165 5.94 -0.84 18.44
N ARG A 166 6.58 0.08 17.69
CA ARG A 166 5.90 1.27 17.18
C ARG A 166 4.76 0.94 16.23
N PHE A 167 4.85 -0.14 15.47
CA PHE A 167 3.77 -0.57 14.56
C PHE A 167 2.60 -1.19 15.34
N LEU A 168 2.88 -1.97 16.38
CA LEU A 168 1.86 -2.46 17.30
C LEU A 168 1.18 -1.30 18.04
N SER A 169 1.95 -0.32 18.49
CA SER A 169 1.44 0.88 19.13
C SER A 169 0.54 1.70 18.20
N PHE A 170 0.91 1.81 16.93
CA PHE A 170 0.08 2.46 15.92
C PHE A 170 -1.21 1.69 15.64
N ALA A 171 -1.16 0.36 15.56
CA ALA A 171 -2.35 -0.48 15.43
C ALA A 171 -3.33 -0.29 16.61
N LYS A 172 -2.81 -0.29 17.85
CA LYS A 172 -3.61 0.00 19.05
C LYS A 172 -4.23 1.38 19.02
N TYR A 173 -3.47 2.40 18.57
CA TYR A 173 -3.99 3.75 18.39
C TYR A 173 -5.18 3.78 17.42
N ILE A 174 -5.11 3.09 16.26
CA ILE A 174 -6.21 3.03 15.30
C ILE A 174 -7.48 2.46 15.95
N VAL A 175 -7.36 1.38 16.73
CA VAL A 175 -8.50 0.75 17.42
C VAL A 175 -9.10 1.70 18.44
N GLN A 176 -8.27 2.32 19.30
CA GLN A 176 -8.73 3.26 20.32
C GLN A 176 -9.41 4.49 19.73
N ASP A 177 -8.89 5.00 18.61
CA ASP A 177 -9.46 6.15 17.92
C ASP A 177 -10.84 5.83 17.34
N TRP A 178 -11.03 4.61 16.84
CA TRP A 178 -12.33 4.11 16.40
C TRP A 178 -13.35 4.01 17.53
N GLU A 179 -12.96 3.42 18.67
CA GLU A 179 -13.84 3.29 19.83
C GLU A 179 -14.26 4.66 20.35
N SER A 180 -13.37 5.62 20.41
CA SER A 180 -13.65 6.98 20.84
C SER A 180 -14.63 7.71 19.90
N ALA A 181 -14.58 7.43 18.60
CA ALA A 181 -15.45 8.06 17.60
C ALA A 181 -16.89 7.48 17.58
N VAL A 182 -17.09 6.27 18.11
CA VAL A 182 -18.42 5.63 18.23
C VAL A 182 -19.20 6.17 19.42
N VAL A 183 -18.50 6.66 20.45
CA VAL A 183 -19.10 7.12 21.73
C VAL A 183 -19.44 8.63 21.69
N SER A 184 -18.96 9.37 20.70
CA SER A 184 -19.20 10.81 20.51
C SER A 184 -20.25 11.08 19.43
#